data_285a6149402c77f3624a39cdf4fc4237
#
_entry.id   285a6149402c77f3624a39cdf4fc4237
#
_cell.length_a   1.000
_cell.length_b   1.000
_cell.length_c   1.000
_cell.angle_alpha   90.00
_cell.angle_beta   90.00
_cell.angle_gamma   90.00
#
_symmetry.space_group_name_H-M   'P 1'
#
loop_
_entity.id
_entity.type
_entity.pdbx_description
1 polymer ?
#
loop_
_entity_poly.entity_id
_entity_poly.type
_entity_poly.pdbx_seq_one_letter_code
_entity_poly.pdbx_strand_id
1 'polypeptide(L)'
;MKIGVSVFQNRISPRLDQSREIQIFERGNGDSAPLRYRESIHWDEETIPERAQSLRDQGVGHLVCGAAEPWMEEHFRAHGIRLYSWVSGSLEEVLETLAKGDLVSSATP
;
A
#
# COMPACT_ATOMS: atom_id res chain seq x y z
N MET A 1 -1.26 4.08 -12.87
CA MET A 1 -1.60 4.14 -11.43
C MET A 1 -0.61 3.28 -10.65
N LYS A 2 0.03 3.87 -9.67
CA LYS A 2 0.98 3.15 -8.82
C LYS A 2 0.36 2.83 -7.48
N ILE A 3 0.54 1.58 -7.06
CA ILE A 3 -0.03 1.05 -5.83
C ILE A 3 1.12 0.48 -4.99
N GLY A 4 1.22 0.93 -3.74
CA GLY A 4 2.16 0.35 -2.78
C GLY A 4 1.48 -0.73 -1.96
N VAL A 5 2.21 -1.77 -1.65
CA VAL A 5 1.74 -2.85 -0.78
C VAL A 5 2.76 -3.06 0.32
N SER A 6 2.32 -2.93 1.56
CA SER A 6 3.15 -3.13 2.74
C SER A 6 3.34 -4.63 2.98
N VAL A 7 4.57 -5.11 2.85
CA VAL A 7 4.86 -6.55 2.80
C VAL A 7 5.83 -6.96 3.91
N PHE A 8 5.56 -8.12 4.49
CA PHE A 8 6.49 -8.79 5.40
C PHE A 8 6.38 -10.30 5.16
N GLN A 9 7.49 -10.92 4.75
CA GLN A 9 7.55 -12.37 4.49
C GLN A 9 6.42 -12.85 3.56
N ASN A 10 6.28 -12.17 2.42
CA ASN A 10 5.28 -12.48 1.40
C ASN A 10 3.83 -12.37 1.87
N ARG A 11 3.58 -11.60 2.91
CA ARG A 11 2.25 -11.31 3.42
C ARG A 11 2.10 -9.82 3.64
N ILE A 12 0.87 -9.36 3.81
CA ILE A 12 0.66 -7.98 4.23
C ILE A 12 1.24 -7.82 5.64
N SER A 13 2.07 -6.81 5.81
CA SER A 13 2.64 -6.50 7.12
C SER A 13 1.51 -6.20 8.10
N PRO A 14 1.53 -6.79 9.31
CA PRO A 14 0.41 -6.64 10.26
C PRO A 14 0.15 -5.19 10.67
N ARG A 15 1.19 -4.35 10.73
CA ARG A 15 1.05 -2.97 11.19
C ARG A 15 1.82 -2.03 10.27
N LEU A 16 1.17 -0.92 9.90
CA LEU A 16 1.78 0.07 9.01
C LEU A 16 2.99 0.75 9.65
N ASP A 17 2.92 1.08 10.93
CA ASP A 17 4.00 1.76 11.64
C ASP A 17 5.25 0.91 11.79
N GLN A 18 5.12 -0.40 11.69
CA GLN A 18 6.26 -1.34 11.76
C GLN A 18 6.65 -1.88 10.40
N SER A 19 6.03 -1.39 9.35
CA SER A 19 6.31 -1.85 8.00
C SER A 19 7.72 -1.44 7.57
N ARG A 20 8.47 -2.38 6.99
CA ARG A 20 9.85 -2.16 6.53
C ARG A 20 9.98 -2.20 5.03
N GLU A 21 9.07 -2.87 4.36
CA GLU A 21 9.14 -3.01 2.91
C GLU A 21 7.82 -2.66 2.27
N ILE A 22 7.89 -1.80 1.26
CA ILE A 22 6.74 -1.49 0.40
C ILE A 22 7.10 -1.92 -1.00
N GLN A 23 6.32 -2.83 -1.57
CA GLN A 23 6.46 -3.19 -2.97
C GLN A 23 5.54 -2.31 -3.80
N ILE A 24 6.07 -1.71 -4.84
CA ILE A 24 5.32 -0.80 -5.71
C ILE A 24 4.97 -1.52 -7.00
N PHE A 25 3.69 -1.50 -7.32
CA PHE A 25 3.15 -2.08 -8.55
C PHE A 25 2.51 -0.97 -9.37
N GLU A 26 2.56 -1.12 -10.66
CA GLU A 26 1.93 -0.16 -11.57
C GLU A 26 0.92 -0.86 -12.46
N ARG A 27 -0.24 -0.25 -12.59
CA ARG A 27 -1.27 -0.69 -13.53
C ARG A 27 -1.25 0.23 -14.74
N GLY A 28 -1.26 -0.37 -15.92
CA GLY A 28 -1.38 0.39 -17.16
C GLY A 28 -2.78 0.97 -17.34
N ASN A 29 -3.01 1.57 -18.48
CA ASN A 29 -4.32 2.15 -18.82
C ASN A 29 -5.34 1.03 -19.10
N GLY A 30 -6.53 1.19 -18.58
CA GLY A 30 -7.62 0.23 -18.77
C GLY A 30 -7.88 -0.63 -17.55
N ASP A 31 -9.15 -1.01 -17.38
CA ASP A 31 -9.61 -1.73 -16.17
C ASP A 31 -9.05 -3.13 -16.03
N SER A 32 -8.64 -3.73 -17.14
CA SER A 32 -8.11 -5.09 -17.14
C SER A 32 -6.61 -5.14 -17.36
N ALA A 33 -5.92 -4.00 -17.31
CA ALA A 33 -4.48 -3.97 -17.45
C ALA A 33 -3.82 -4.69 -16.27
N PRO A 34 -2.80 -5.52 -16.51
CA PRO A 34 -2.14 -6.25 -15.44
C PRO A 34 -1.33 -5.32 -14.54
N LEU A 35 -1.19 -5.74 -13.28
CA LEU A 35 -0.28 -5.08 -12.35
C LEU A 35 1.13 -5.56 -12.63
N ARG A 36 2.07 -4.63 -12.69
CA ARG A 36 3.48 -4.95 -12.90
C ARG A 36 4.29 -4.47 -11.71
N TYR A 37 5.13 -5.34 -11.18
CA TYR A 37 6.08 -4.97 -10.14
C TYR A 37 7.07 -3.95 -10.71
N ARG A 38 7.30 -2.86 -9.97
CA ARG A 38 8.24 -1.81 -10.36
C ARG A 38 9.48 -1.78 -9.49
N GLU A 39 9.29 -1.66 -8.18
CA GLU A 39 10.41 -1.57 -7.25
C GLU A 39 9.94 -1.80 -5.83
N SER A 40 10.89 -1.99 -4.92
CA SER A 40 10.63 -2.03 -3.49
C SER A 40 11.30 -0.85 -2.82
N ILE A 41 10.59 -0.26 -1.87
CA ILE A 41 11.13 0.77 -0.99
C ILE A 41 11.30 0.15 0.37
N HIS A 42 12.42 0.44 1.03
CA HIS A 42 12.68 -0.03 2.38
C HIS A 42 12.64 1.16 3.34
N TRP A 43 11.84 1.02 4.38
CA TRP A 43 11.76 1.99 5.46
C TRP A 43 12.51 1.46 6.68
N ASP A 44 13.15 2.37 7.41
CA ASP A 44 13.86 2.02 8.63
C ASP A 44 13.29 2.85 9.79
N GLU A 45 13.81 4.03 10.02
CA GLU A 45 13.38 4.87 11.13
C GLU A 45 12.54 6.07 10.70
N GLU A 46 12.13 6.11 9.44
CA GLU A 46 11.34 7.22 8.93
C GLU A 46 10.02 7.33 9.69
N THR A 47 9.65 8.57 9.99
CA THR A 47 8.36 8.89 10.59
C THR A 47 7.23 8.66 9.60
N ILE A 48 6.00 8.60 10.07
CA ILE A 48 4.83 8.46 9.19
C ILE A 48 4.76 9.59 8.15
N PRO A 49 4.93 10.87 8.53
CA PRO A 49 4.98 11.94 7.51
C PRO A 49 6.08 11.74 6.47
N GLU A 50 7.26 11.30 6.90
CA GLU A 50 8.37 11.04 5.97
C GLU A 50 8.04 9.88 5.03
N ARG A 51 7.38 8.85 5.53
CA ARG A 51 6.96 7.70 4.71
C ARG A 51 5.93 8.13 3.67
N ALA A 52 4.97 8.96 4.07
CA ALA A 52 3.96 9.48 3.15
C ALA A 52 4.62 10.32 2.06
N GLN A 53 5.56 11.19 2.42
CA GLN A 53 6.27 12.00 1.46
C GLN A 53 7.07 11.14 0.48
N SER A 54 7.73 10.10 0.98
CA SER A 54 8.49 9.17 0.14
C SER A 54 7.61 8.53 -0.93
N LEU A 55 6.42 8.07 -0.55
CA LEU A 55 5.50 7.46 -1.50
C LEU A 55 4.98 8.47 -2.51
N ARG A 56 4.68 9.68 -2.07
CA ARG A 56 4.25 10.75 -2.96
C ARG A 56 5.33 11.05 -3.99
N ASP A 57 6.58 11.13 -3.57
CA ASP A 57 7.69 11.41 -4.45
C ASP A 57 7.87 10.32 -5.51
N GLN A 58 7.48 9.10 -5.20
CA GLN A 58 7.51 7.98 -6.12
C GLN A 58 6.26 7.89 -7.01
N GLY A 59 5.32 8.80 -6.83
CA GLY A 59 4.08 8.80 -7.61
C GLY A 59 3.06 7.77 -7.16
N VAL A 60 3.19 7.23 -5.96
CA VAL A 60 2.24 6.26 -5.42
C VAL A 60 1.00 6.98 -4.93
N GLY A 61 -0.16 6.58 -5.42
CA GLY A 61 -1.44 7.16 -5.03
C GLY A 61 -2.31 6.27 -4.15
N HIS A 62 -1.90 5.02 -3.97
CA HIS A 62 -2.65 4.03 -3.18
C HIS A 62 -1.68 3.20 -2.37
N LEU A 63 -2.04 2.91 -1.12
CA LEU A 63 -1.22 2.05 -0.25
C LEU A 63 -2.11 1.03 0.43
N VAL A 64 -1.79 -0.25 0.23
CA VAL A 64 -2.46 -1.36 0.92
C VAL A 64 -1.61 -1.74 2.11
N CYS A 65 -2.21 -1.81 3.29
CA CYS A 65 -1.48 -2.09 4.52
C CYS A 65 -2.34 -2.85 5.53
N GLY A 66 -1.71 -3.26 6.62
CA GLY A 66 -2.41 -3.86 7.75
C GLY A 66 -3.00 -2.81 8.67
N ALA A 67 -2.86 -3.01 9.98
CA ALA A 67 -3.42 -2.09 10.97
C ALA A 67 -2.79 -0.70 10.86
N ALA A 68 -3.62 0.32 10.90
CA ALA A 68 -3.20 1.71 10.89
C ALA A 68 -4.14 2.53 11.77
N GLU A 69 -3.57 3.44 12.55
CA GLU A 69 -4.38 4.33 13.36
C GLU A 69 -4.88 5.51 12.50
N PRO A 70 -6.00 6.15 12.89
CA PRO A 70 -6.56 7.25 12.09
C PRO A 70 -5.59 8.39 11.81
N TRP A 71 -4.72 8.73 12.75
CA TRP A 71 -3.75 9.81 12.53
C TRP A 71 -2.73 9.47 11.43
N MET A 72 -2.38 8.19 11.29
CA MET A 72 -1.50 7.74 10.21
C MET A 72 -2.21 7.90 8.87
N GLU A 73 -3.47 7.47 8.81
CA GLU A 73 -4.27 7.58 7.61
C GLU A 73 -4.38 9.03 7.14
N GLU A 74 -4.55 9.96 8.08
CA GLU A 74 -4.63 11.38 7.74
C GLU A 74 -3.35 11.92 7.10
N HIS A 75 -2.19 11.48 7.57
CA HIS A 75 -0.92 11.89 6.96
C HIS A 75 -0.81 11.41 5.52
N PHE A 76 -1.19 10.17 5.25
CA PHE A 76 -1.15 9.66 3.89
C PHE A 76 -2.17 10.38 3.00
N ARG A 77 -3.36 10.61 3.51
CA ARG A 77 -4.39 11.35 2.78
C ARG A 77 -3.93 12.76 2.44
N ALA A 78 -3.28 13.43 3.38
CA ALA A 78 -2.76 14.79 3.16
C ALA A 78 -1.73 14.84 2.04
N HIS A 79 -1.06 13.72 1.76
CA HIS A 79 -0.11 13.61 0.66
C HIS A 79 -0.74 13.03 -0.61
N GLY A 80 -2.06 12.95 -0.67
CA GLY A 80 -2.77 12.46 -1.83
C GLY A 80 -2.74 10.95 -1.99
N ILE A 81 -2.45 10.23 -0.92
CA ILE A 81 -2.36 8.77 -0.94
C ILE A 81 -3.59 8.18 -0.25
N ARG A 82 -4.33 7.36 -0.99
CA ARG A 82 -5.47 6.65 -0.43
C ARG A 82 -4.99 5.39 0.28
N LEU A 83 -5.33 5.26 1.55
CA LEU A 83 -4.92 4.12 2.37
C LEU A 83 -6.02 3.07 2.40
N TYR A 84 -5.64 1.82 2.14
CA TYR A 84 -6.51 0.66 2.29
C TYR A 84 -5.95 -0.13 3.45
N SER A 85 -6.45 0.16 4.65
CA SER A 85 -5.93 -0.39 5.89
C SER A 85 -6.69 -1.63 6.35
N TRP A 86 -6.11 -2.33 7.31
CA TRP A 86 -6.69 -3.52 7.90
C TRP A 86 -6.84 -4.68 6.91
N VAL A 87 -5.99 -4.69 5.90
CA VAL A 87 -5.93 -5.79 4.95
C VAL A 87 -5.00 -6.86 5.50
N SER A 88 -5.38 -8.12 5.33
CA SER A 88 -4.57 -9.25 5.75
C SER A 88 -4.53 -10.29 4.63
N GLY A 89 -3.58 -11.21 4.74
CA GLY A 89 -3.46 -12.30 3.79
C GLY A 89 -2.10 -12.32 3.11
N SER A 90 -1.94 -13.24 2.17
CA SER A 90 -0.71 -13.36 1.41
C SER A 90 -0.63 -12.26 0.36
N LEU A 91 0.60 -11.93 -0.02
CA LEU A 91 0.82 -10.97 -1.10
C LEU A 91 0.12 -11.42 -2.38
N GLU A 92 0.20 -12.72 -2.69
CA GLU A 92 -0.42 -13.27 -3.89
C GLU A 92 -1.93 -13.06 -3.92
N GLU A 93 -2.60 -13.34 -2.80
CA GLU A 93 -4.05 -13.14 -2.70
C GLU A 93 -4.44 -11.68 -2.88
N VAL A 94 -3.66 -10.79 -2.25
CA VAL A 94 -3.92 -9.35 -2.35
C VAL A 94 -3.71 -8.87 -3.78
N LEU A 95 -2.65 -9.33 -4.44
CA LEU A 95 -2.40 -8.95 -5.82
C LEU A 95 -3.50 -9.44 -6.77
N GLU A 96 -4.05 -10.62 -6.52
CA GLU A 96 -5.18 -11.11 -7.30
C GLU A 96 -6.41 -10.21 -7.13
N THR A 97 -6.68 -9.81 -5.89
CA THR A 97 -7.78 -8.89 -5.59
C THR A 97 -7.59 -7.55 -6.28
N LEU A 98 -6.37 -7.01 -6.22
CA LEU A 98 -6.04 -5.76 -6.89
C LEU A 98 -6.17 -5.86 -8.40
N ALA A 99 -5.76 -6.99 -8.97
CA ALA A 99 -5.85 -7.20 -10.41
C ALA A 99 -7.30 -7.20 -10.90
N LYS A 100 -8.23 -7.62 -10.04
CA LYS A 100 -9.66 -7.61 -10.35
C LYS A 100 -10.31 -6.26 -10.09
N GLY A 101 -9.57 -5.30 -9.55
CA GLY A 101 -10.10 -3.99 -9.21
C GLY A 101 -10.82 -3.93 -7.87
N ASP A 102 -10.80 -5.00 -7.10
CA ASP A 102 -11.49 -5.09 -5.81
C ASP A 102 -10.56 -4.74 -4.65
N LEU A 103 -10.46 -3.46 -4.36
CA LEU A 103 -9.65 -2.97 -3.25
C LEU A 103 -10.57 -2.65 -2.08
N VAL A 104 -10.68 -3.58 -1.16
CA VAL A 104 -11.53 -3.40 0.02
C VAL A 104 -10.72 -3.65 1.29
N SER A 105 -10.81 -2.70 2.23
CA SER A 105 -10.24 -2.89 3.56
C SER A 105 -11.09 -3.90 4.33
N SER A 106 -10.46 -4.87 4.97
CA SER A 106 -11.16 -5.90 5.73
C SER A 106 -11.86 -5.35 6.97
N ALA A 107 -11.49 -4.18 7.44
CA ALA A 107 -12.13 -3.52 8.57
C ALA A 107 -13.36 -2.69 8.18
N THR A 108 -13.61 -2.54 6.90
CA THR A 108 -14.77 -1.77 6.42
C THR A 108 -16.02 -2.61 6.58
N PRO A 109 -16.97 -2.17 7.37
CA PRO A 109 -18.24 -2.90 7.52
C PRO A 109 -19.06 -2.87 6.25
#